data_40ff6080fbb55a20f6c9d87e91f09144
#
_entry.id   40ff6080fbb55a20f6c9d87e91f09144
#
_cell.length_a   1.000
_cell.length_b   1.000
_cell.length_c   1.000
_cell.angle_alpha   90.00
_cell.angle_beta   90.00
_cell.angle_gamma   90.00
#
_symmetry.space_group_name_H-M   'P 1'
#
loop_
_entity.id
_entity.type
_entity.pdbx_description
1 polymer ?
#
loop_
_entity_poly.entity_id
_entity_poly.type
_entity_poly.pdbx_seq_one_letter_code
_entity_poly.pdbx_strand_id
1 'polypeptide(L)'
;MNYRPIKAYGCWPGLLLGLLVFAFTIWGIDYSLDDSDRTLKIMLYVPTYLFLMVYVYLIIGVFNLSYRIEKDTLVINWGFYKKRIKWDQINEIIEVKGRANFFPLLAVSWSGYMVGLFCAKGLGAIKMYATYTQDGFIYLKTQEGLFGITPADHALITILLDNTGKTLKTVDMDKMSPEEKGEGIHEDRFFNLYYKLNIIFLGIFAGYLGIFFPGSGAPKFLILLLVLAIALFIFNASNAKKLYQFSYQGAYITLLIGLVVTGIFIILSISGISL
;
A
#
# COMPACT_ATOMS: atom_id res chain seq x y z
N MET A 1 5.07 -22.64 -21.38
CA MET A 1 3.66 -22.38 -21.09
C MET A 1 3.53 -21.05 -20.36
N ASN A 2 2.43 -20.31 -20.54
CA ASN A 2 2.23 -19.00 -19.90
C ASN A 2 0.95 -19.02 -19.05
N TYR A 3 1.08 -18.74 -17.76
CA TYR A 3 0.01 -18.73 -16.79
C TYR A 3 -0.28 -17.30 -16.35
N ARG A 4 -1.56 -16.97 -16.21
CA ARG A 4 -1.99 -15.66 -15.75
C ARG A 4 -2.24 -15.69 -14.24
N PRO A 5 -2.09 -14.55 -13.55
CA PRO A 5 -2.56 -14.43 -12.17
C PRO A 5 -4.09 -14.49 -12.10
N ILE A 6 -4.61 -14.71 -10.91
CA ILE A 6 -6.06 -14.64 -10.64
C ILE A 6 -6.59 -13.28 -11.12
N LYS A 7 -7.72 -13.29 -11.84
CA LYS A 7 -8.34 -12.04 -12.32
C LYS A 7 -8.82 -11.23 -11.12
N ALA A 8 -8.32 -10.01 -11.00
CA ALA A 8 -8.74 -9.09 -9.96
C ALA A 8 -9.36 -7.85 -10.61
N TYR A 9 -10.66 -7.69 -10.43
CA TYR A 9 -11.39 -6.51 -10.94
C TYR A 9 -11.04 -5.23 -10.17
N GLY A 10 -10.46 -5.35 -8.98
CA GLY A 10 -10.05 -4.24 -8.13
C GLY A 10 -8.94 -3.36 -8.71
N CYS A 11 -8.23 -3.79 -9.75
CA CYS A 11 -7.24 -2.95 -10.43
C CYS A 11 -7.87 -1.76 -11.18
N TRP A 12 -9.11 -1.89 -11.66
CA TRP A 12 -9.81 -0.82 -12.39
C TRP A 12 -10.13 0.40 -11.51
N PRO A 13 -10.72 0.25 -10.29
CA PRO A 13 -10.88 1.36 -9.38
C PRO A 13 -9.55 2.05 -9.03
N GLY A 14 -8.46 1.29 -8.84
CA GLY A 14 -7.14 1.85 -8.59
C GLY A 14 -6.63 2.70 -9.76
N LEU A 15 -6.83 2.22 -11.00
CA LEU A 15 -6.48 2.96 -12.22
C LEU A 15 -7.29 4.25 -12.33
N LEU A 16 -8.61 4.18 -12.19
CA LEU A 16 -9.48 5.36 -12.28
C LEU A 16 -9.16 6.39 -11.20
N LEU A 17 -9.01 5.95 -9.94
CA LEU A 17 -8.69 6.83 -8.83
C LEU A 17 -7.33 7.51 -9.05
N GLY A 18 -6.31 6.79 -9.48
CA GLY A 18 -4.99 7.36 -9.76
C GLY A 18 -5.04 8.40 -10.87
N LEU A 19 -5.73 8.12 -11.98
CA LEU A 19 -5.91 9.10 -13.07
C LEU A 19 -6.64 10.35 -12.60
N LEU A 20 -7.70 10.20 -11.78
CA LEU A 20 -8.43 11.33 -11.21
C LEU A 20 -7.54 12.17 -10.30
N VAL A 21 -6.72 11.54 -9.44
CA VAL A 21 -5.80 12.24 -8.54
C VAL A 21 -4.80 13.05 -9.34
N PHE A 22 -4.15 12.48 -10.37
CA PHE A 22 -3.20 13.20 -11.20
C PHE A 22 -3.85 14.33 -12.01
N ALA A 23 -5.02 14.07 -12.60
CA ALA A 23 -5.77 15.10 -13.33
C ALA A 23 -6.14 16.27 -12.40
N PHE A 24 -6.64 15.96 -11.20
CA PHE A 24 -6.97 16.98 -10.20
C PHE A 24 -5.73 17.74 -9.70
N THR A 25 -4.60 17.05 -9.51
CA THR A 25 -3.34 17.70 -9.09
C THR A 25 -2.84 18.67 -10.16
N ILE A 26 -2.81 18.24 -11.43
CA ILE A 26 -2.36 19.10 -12.55
C ILE A 26 -3.30 20.30 -12.70
N TRP A 27 -4.61 20.05 -12.69
CA TRP A 27 -5.61 21.13 -12.73
C TRP A 27 -5.48 22.06 -11.53
N GLY A 28 -5.25 21.54 -10.33
CA GLY A 28 -5.09 22.33 -9.11
C GLY A 28 -3.86 23.23 -9.14
N ILE A 29 -2.74 22.75 -9.71
CA ILE A 29 -1.52 23.56 -9.92
C ILE A 29 -1.84 24.72 -10.86
N ASP A 30 -2.48 24.45 -12.00
CA ASP A 30 -2.82 25.50 -12.97
C ASP A 30 -3.83 26.52 -12.43
N TYR A 31 -4.82 26.03 -11.68
CA TYR A 31 -5.85 26.88 -11.09
C TYR A 31 -5.32 27.78 -9.96
N SER A 32 -4.31 27.31 -9.20
CA SER A 32 -3.84 27.98 -7.99
C SER A 32 -2.66 28.93 -8.21
N LEU A 33 -1.96 28.78 -9.33
CA LEU A 33 -0.74 29.53 -9.61
C LEU A 33 -0.86 30.33 -10.91
N ASP A 34 -0.47 31.58 -10.86
CA ASP A 34 -0.41 32.48 -12.02
C ASP A 34 0.90 32.31 -12.82
N ASP A 35 1.00 32.98 -13.96
CA ASP A 35 2.21 32.94 -14.80
C ASP A 35 3.41 33.62 -14.14
N SER A 36 3.18 34.50 -13.15
CA SER A 36 4.22 35.09 -12.30
C SER A 36 4.92 34.05 -11.42
N ASP A 37 4.24 32.96 -11.06
CA ASP A 37 4.72 31.89 -10.17
C ASP A 37 5.40 30.74 -10.92
N ARG A 38 5.99 31.04 -12.09
CA ARG A 38 6.57 30.04 -12.99
C ARG A 38 7.54 29.07 -12.30
N THR A 39 8.39 29.58 -11.40
CA THR A 39 9.35 28.73 -10.68
C THR A 39 8.62 27.70 -9.79
N LEU A 40 7.59 28.14 -9.05
CA LEU A 40 6.79 27.29 -8.20
C LEU A 40 5.99 26.27 -9.01
N LYS A 41 5.40 26.68 -10.15
CA LYS A 41 4.75 25.75 -11.10
C LYS A 41 5.70 24.63 -11.52
N ILE A 42 6.93 24.95 -11.93
CA ILE A 42 7.92 23.95 -12.33
C ILE A 42 8.27 23.00 -11.17
N MET A 43 8.49 23.58 -9.96
CA MET A 43 8.80 22.78 -8.76
C MET A 43 7.68 21.78 -8.39
N LEU A 44 6.42 22.09 -8.69
CA LEU A 44 5.28 21.20 -8.46
C LEU A 44 5.04 20.23 -9.61
N TYR A 45 5.24 20.66 -10.86
CA TYR A 45 5.05 19.78 -12.02
C TYR A 45 6.11 18.69 -12.11
N VAL A 46 7.38 18.98 -11.81
CA VAL A 46 8.45 17.98 -11.92
C VAL A 46 8.15 16.74 -11.08
N PRO A 47 7.87 16.82 -9.75
CA PRO A 47 7.50 15.64 -8.98
C PRO A 47 6.18 15.04 -9.43
N THR A 48 5.17 15.83 -9.83
CA THR A 48 3.88 15.31 -10.29
C THR A 48 4.05 14.44 -11.52
N TYR A 49 4.78 14.88 -12.54
CA TYR A 49 5.04 14.08 -13.74
C TYR A 49 5.94 12.88 -13.46
N LEU A 50 6.89 12.99 -12.54
CA LEU A 50 7.72 11.87 -12.11
C LEU A 50 6.88 10.79 -11.45
N PHE A 51 5.99 11.16 -10.53
CA PHE A 51 5.05 10.21 -9.91
C PHE A 51 4.05 9.64 -10.93
N LEU A 52 3.57 10.44 -11.87
CA LEU A 52 2.72 9.96 -12.96
C LEU A 52 3.45 8.90 -13.82
N MET A 53 4.73 9.10 -14.13
CA MET A 53 5.53 8.12 -14.87
C MET A 53 5.67 6.81 -14.09
N VAL A 54 5.94 6.89 -12.78
CA VAL A 54 5.98 5.70 -11.90
C VAL A 54 4.61 5.01 -11.88
N TYR A 55 3.54 5.77 -11.77
CA TYR A 55 2.17 5.23 -11.79
C TYR A 55 1.86 4.50 -13.09
N VAL A 56 2.18 5.09 -14.25
CA VAL A 56 2.01 4.45 -15.55
C VAL A 56 2.83 3.15 -15.65
N TYR A 57 4.06 3.15 -15.15
CA TYR A 57 4.87 1.93 -15.08
C TYR A 57 4.21 0.83 -14.24
N LEU A 58 3.64 1.18 -13.08
CA LEU A 58 2.91 0.24 -12.23
C LEU A 58 1.69 -0.33 -12.93
N ILE A 59 0.94 0.50 -13.65
CA ILE A 59 -0.23 0.07 -14.44
C ILE A 59 0.17 -0.93 -15.54
N ILE A 60 1.25 -0.66 -16.26
CA ILE A 60 1.79 -1.61 -17.26
C ILE A 60 2.11 -2.95 -16.56
N GLY A 61 2.70 -2.90 -15.36
CA GLY A 61 2.99 -4.07 -14.55
C GLY A 61 1.75 -4.89 -14.17
N VAL A 62 0.62 -4.20 -13.87
CA VAL A 62 -0.66 -4.87 -13.55
C VAL A 62 -1.15 -5.71 -14.74
N PHE A 63 -1.16 -5.11 -15.93
CA PHE A 63 -1.75 -5.75 -17.10
C PHE A 63 -0.88 -6.84 -17.72
N ASN A 64 0.44 -6.81 -17.52
CA ASN A 64 1.36 -7.81 -18.09
C ASN A 64 1.92 -8.81 -17.07
N LEU A 65 1.43 -8.78 -15.80
CA LEU A 65 1.82 -9.78 -14.82
C LEU A 65 1.46 -11.18 -15.32
N SER A 66 2.48 -12.04 -15.41
CA SER A 66 2.31 -13.42 -15.86
C SER A 66 3.43 -14.32 -15.33
N TYR A 67 3.11 -15.61 -15.22
CA TYR A 67 4.03 -16.64 -14.79
C TYR A 67 4.29 -17.57 -15.98
N ARG A 68 5.53 -17.64 -16.45
CA ARG A 68 5.91 -18.47 -17.58
C ARG A 68 6.81 -19.60 -17.12
N ILE A 69 6.51 -20.80 -17.56
CA ILE A 69 7.39 -21.95 -17.39
C ILE A 69 8.27 -22.07 -18.64
N GLU A 70 9.56 -21.96 -18.43
CA GLU A 70 10.62 -22.33 -19.36
C GLU A 70 11.22 -23.67 -18.91
N LYS A 71 12.11 -24.28 -19.71
CA LYS A 71 12.60 -25.66 -19.49
C LYS A 71 13.02 -25.94 -18.04
N ASP A 72 13.84 -25.04 -17.46
CA ASP A 72 14.45 -25.25 -16.15
C ASP A 72 14.13 -24.11 -15.17
N THR A 73 13.16 -23.24 -15.49
CA THR A 73 12.91 -22.03 -14.72
C THR A 73 11.43 -21.62 -14.69
N LEU A 74 11.02 -21.06 -13.56
CA LEU A 74 9.84 -20.21 -13.47
C LEU A 74 10.24 -18.76 -13.75
N VAL A 75 9.60 -18.14 -14.73
CA VAL A 75 9.80 -16.72 -15.07
C VAL A 75 8.58 -15.92 -14.66
N ILE A 76 8.77 -14.98 -13.75
CA ILE A 76 7.76 -14.01 -13.34
C ILE A 76 7.99 -12.74 -14.19
N ASN A 77 7.02 -12.39 -15.03
CA ASN A 77 7.04 -11.14 -15.80
C ASN A 77 6.18 -10.10 -15.11
N TRP A 78 6.73 -8.90 -14.91
CA TRP A 78 6.03 -7.77 -14.35
C TRP A 78 6.56 -6.44 -14.92
N GLY A 79 5.72 -5.69 -15.62
CA GLY A 79 6.19 -4.53 -16.37
C GLY A 79 7.26 -4.93 -17.38
N PHE A 80 8.40 -4.26 -17.30
CA PHE A 80 9.61 -4.61 -18.07
C PHE A 80 10.55 -5.53 -17.29
N TYR A 81 10.24 -5.82 -16.03
CA TYR A 81 11.04 -6.69 -15.18
C TYR A 81 10.69 -8.16 -15.38
N LYS A 82 11.73 -9.01 -15.45
CA LYS A 82 11.61 -10.47 -15.55
C LYS A 82 12.46 -11.10 -14.47
N LYS A 83 11.84 -11.79 -13.53
CA LYS A 83 12.54 -12.60 -12.54
C LYS A 83 12.53 -14.05 -12.96
N ARG A 84 13.71 -14.64 -13.09
CA ARG A 84 13.90 -16.07 -13.36
C ARG A 84 14.26 -16.79 -12.07
N ILE A 85 13.58 -17.87 -11.77
CA ILE A 85 13.81 -18.73 -10.59
C ILE A 85 14.01 -20.14 -11.13
N LYS A 86 15.20 -20.69 -10.95
CA LYS A 86 15.51 -22.06 -11.37
C LYS A 86 14.87 -23.06 -10.42
N TRP A 87 14.53 -24.25 -10.90
CA TRP A 87 13.90 -25.29 -10.10
C TRP A 87 14.77 -25.72 -8.91
N ASP A 88 16.09 -25.82 -9.12
CA ASP A 88 17.08 -26.17 -8.09
C ASP A 88 17.21 -25.10 -6.97
N GLN A 89 16.82 -23.88 -7.23
CA GLN A 89 16.81 -22.79 -6.24
C GLN A 89 15.57 -22.79 -5.34
N ILE A 90 14.53 -23.55 -5.69
CA ILE A 90 13.30 -23.62 -4.90
C ILE A 90 13.47 -24.66 -3.79
N ASN A 91 13.54 -24.19 -2.54
CA ASN A 91 13.69 -25.04 -1.38
C ASN A 91 12.37 -25.61 -0.89
N GLU A 92 11.31 -24.78 -0.83
CA GLU A 92 9.98 -25.15 -0.36
C GLU A 92 8.90 -24.44 -1.18
N ILE A 93 7.77 -25.13 -1.36
CA ILE A 93 6.54 -24.61 -1.97
C ILE A 93 5.46 -24.66 -0.88
N ILE A 94 4.89 -23.51 -0.55
CA ILE A 94 3.93 -23.37 0.53
C ILE A 94 2.67 -22.73 -0.01
N GLU A 95 1.53 -23.38 0.14
CA GLU A 95 0.22 -22.80 -0.08
C GLU A 95 -0.21 -22.06 1.20
N VAL A 96 -0.34 -20.76 1.12
CA VAL A 96 -0.87 -19.93 2.21
C VAL A 96 -2.36 -19.76 1.97
N LYS A 97 -3.19 -20.23 2.89
CA LYS A 97 -4.65 -20.07 2.87
C LYS A 97 -5.07 -18.99 3.86
N GLY A 98 -6.20 -18.37 3.57
CA GLY A 98 -6.74 -17.32 4.42
C GLY A 98 -6.04 -15.97 4.28
N ARG A 99 -6.43 -15.03 5.13
CA ARG A 99 -6.06 -13.63 5.02
C ARG A 99 -4.82 -13.32 5.85
N ALA A 100 -3.72 -12.99 5.20
CA ALA A 100 -2.50 -12.52 5.85
C ALA A 100 -2.50 -10.99 6.03
N ASN A 101 -1.99 -10.53 7.18
CA ASN A 101 -1.83 -9.11 7.48
C ASN A 101 -0.49 -8.62 6.91
N PHE A 102 -0.49 -8.13 5.67
CA PHE A 102 0.72 -7.66 5.00
C PHE A 102 1.03 -6.20 5.31
N PHE A 103 2.27 -5.96 5.72
CA PHE A 103 2.86 -4.62 5.82
C PHE A 103 3.75 -4.35 4.60
N PRO A 104 3.49 -3.29 3.80
CA PRO A 104 4.34 -2.93 2.67
C PRO A 104 5.64 -2.28 3.16
N LEU A 105 6.79 -2.85 2.81
CA LEU A 105 8.11 -2.25 3.06
C LEU A 105 8.55 -1.38 1.87
N LEU A 106 8.62 -1.98 0.68
CA LEU A 106 8.89 -1.34 -0.61
C LEU A 106 7.93 -1.95 -1.63
N ALA A 107 6.67 -1.55 -1.55
CA ALA A 107 5.62 -2.24 -2.26
C ALA A 107 4.45 -1.33 -2.60
N VAL A 108 3.73 -1.71 -3.64
CA VAL A 108 2.45 -1.11 -4.02
C VAL A 108 1.34 -2.13 -3.79
N SER A 109 0.32 -1.70 -3.08
CA SER A 109 -0.84 -2.52 -2.79
C SER A 109 -2.10 -1.70 -2.95
N TRP A 110 -3.02 -2.20 -3.77
CA TRP A 110 -4.42 -1.78 -3.80
C TRP A 110 -5.31 -3.00 -3.99
N SER A 111 -6.61 -2.80 -3.93
CA SER A 111 -7.56 -3.92 -4.10
C SER A 111 -7.28 -4.68 -5.39
N GLY A 112 -6.90 -5.95 -5.26
CA GLY A 112 -6.62 -6.83 -6.39
C GLY A 112 -5.23 -6.69 -7.03
N TYR A 113 -4.26 -6.08 -6.34
CA TYR A 113 -2.90 -5.98 -6.83
C TYR A 113 -1.90 -5.78 -5.68
N MET A 114 -0.88 -6.65 -5.64
CA MET A 114 0.19 -6.61 -4.64
C MET A 114 1.53 -6.92 -5.30
N VAL A 115 2.38 -5.90 -5.45
CA VAL A 115 3.72 -6.07 -6.01
C VAL A 115 4.75 -5.29 -5.21
N GLY A 116 5.88 -5.93 -5.00
CA GLY A 116 7.01 -5.40 -4.24
C GLY A 116 7.32 -6.21 -2.98
N LEU A 117 8.05 -5.60 -2.06
CA LEU A 117 8.47 -6.23 -0.83
C LEU A 117 7.46 -5.98 0.30
N PHE A 118 6.86 -7.05 0.77
CA PHE A 118 5.95 -7.07 1.91
C PHE A 118 6.55 -7.86 3.07
N CYS A 119 6.03 -7.62 4.25
CA CYS A 119 6.33 -8.41 5.44
C CYS A 119 5.02 -8.81 6.12
N ALA A 120 4.94 -10.04 6.62
CA ALA A 120 3.83 -10.52 7.43
C ALA A 120 4.37 -11.35 8.60
N LYS A 121 3.77 -11.20 9.78
CA LYS A 121 4.11 -11.99 10.95
C LYS A 121 3.85 -13.48 10.65
N GLY A 122 4.78 -14.34 11.02
CA GLY A 122 4.73 -15.77 10.71
C GLY A 122 5.20 -16.16 9.30
N LEU A 123 5.28 -15.22 8.34
CA LEU A 123 5.71 -15.51 6.97
C LEU A 123 7.05 -14.85 6.61
N GLY A 124 7.42 -13.74 7.30
CA GLY A 124 8.65 -12.99 7.03
C GLY A 124 8.52 -12.00 5.86
N ALA A 125 9.65 -11.63 5.26
CA ALA A 125 9.71 -10.69 4.16
C ALA A 125 9.55 -11.40 2.80
N ILE A 126 8.54 -11.01 2.01
CA ILE A 126 8.12 -11.67 0.79
C ILE A 126 8.10 -10.68 -0.37
N LYS A 127 8.72 -11.03 -1.48
CA LYS A 127 8.58 -10.32 -2.76
C LYS A 127 7.31 -10.81 -3.46
N MET A 128 6.22 -10.04 -3.31
CA MET A 128 4.93 -10.36 -3.92
C MET A 128 4.90 -9.95 -5.39
N TYR A 129 4.38 -10.81 -6.22
CA TYR A 129 3.98 -10.58 -7.60
C TYR A 129 2.61 -11.21 -7.78
N ALA A 130 1.60 -10.60 -7.18
CA ALA A 130 0.29 -11.18 -6.99
C ALA A 130 -0.82 -10.18 -7.31
N THR A 131 -1.99 -10.71 -7.64
CA THR A 131 -3.19 -9.90 -7.84
C THR A 131 -4.15 -10.01 -6.66
N TYR A 132 -4.76 -11.17 -6.45
CA TYR A 132 -5.76 -11.40 -5.42
C TYR A 132 -5.21 -12.36 -4.37
N THR A 133 -5.07 -11.89 -3.13
CA THR A 133 -4.45 -12.64 -2.03
C THR A 133 -5.41 -12.93 -0.87
N GLN A 134 -6.71 -12.58 -1.02
CA GLN A 134 -7.68 -12.76 0.08
C GLN A 134 -7.98 -14.24 0.34
N ASP A 135 -7.96 -15.07 -0.71
CA ASP A 135 -8.18 -16.51 -0.61
C ASP A 135 -6.88 -17.29 -0.43
N GLY A 136 -5.74 -16.58 -0.35
CA GLY A 136 -4.43 -17.17 -0.21
C GLY A 136 -3.52 -16.93 -1.39
N PHE A 137 -2.33 -17.52 -1.37
CA PHE A 137 -1.31 -17.39 -2.41
C PHE A 137 -0.29 -18.54 -2.31
N ILE A 138 0.49 -18.72 -3.36
CA ILE A 138 1.61 -19.64 -3.37
C ILE A 138 2.88 -18.90 -2.95
N TYR A 139 3.57 -19.46 -1.98
CA TYR A 139 4.78 -18.95 -1.40
C TYR A 139 5.95 -19.85 -1.77
N LEU A 140 6.90 -19.30 -2.51
CA LEU A 140 8.09 -19.98 -2.95
C LEU A 140 9.28 -19.53 -2.08
N LYS A 141 9.82 -20.43 -1.29
CA LYS A 141 11.05 -20.20 -0.55
C LYS A 141 12.24 -20.61 -1.41
N THR A 142 13.06 -19.63 -1.77
CA THR A 142 14.21 -19.83 -2.65
C THR A 142 15.51 -19.38 -1.99
N GLN A 143 16.65 -19.75 -2.58
CA GLN A 143 17.97 -19.29 -2.13
C GLN A 143 18.11 -17.75 -2.23
N GLU A 144 17.41 -17.09 -3.16
CA GLU A 144 17.46 -15.64 -3.36
C GLU A 144 16.38 -14.88 -2.58
N GLY A 145 15.60 -15.56 -1.75
CA GLY A 145 14.54 -14.99 -0.94
C GLY A 145 13.18 -15.63 -1.19
N LEU A 146 12.16 -14.95 -0.75
CA LEU A 146 10.80 -15.46 -0.66
C LEU A 146 9.94 -14.75 -1.71
N PHE A 147 9.20 -15.52 -2.52
CA PHE A 147 8.36 -15.00 -3.60
C PHE A 147 6.92 -15.47 -3.43
N GLY A 148 5.97 -14.53 -3.53
CA GLY A 148 4.54 -14.80 -3.48
C GLY A 148 3.89 -14.61 -4.86
N ILE A 149 3.13 -15.59 -5.31
CA ILE A 149 2.41 -15.59 -6.59
C ILE A 149 0.97 -16.06 -6.41
N THR A 150 0.06 -15.62 -7.27
CA THR A 150 -1.36 -16.01 -7.26
C THR A 150 -1.75 -16.54 -8.64
N PRO A 151 -1.34 -17.75 -9.03
CA PRO A 151 -1.72 -18.32 -10.32
C PRO A 151 -3.23 -18.62 -10.35
N ALA A 152 -3.88 -18.28 -11.49
CA ALA A 152 -5.28 -18.61 -11.71
C ALA A 152 -5.51 -20.10 -11.94
N ASP A 153 -4.49 -20.80 -12.44
CA ASP A 153 -4.56 -22.21 -12.80
C ASP A 153 -3.72 -23.04 -11.83
N HIS A 154 -4.37 -23.98 -11.15
CA HIS A 154 -3.70 -24.93 -10.27
C HIS A 154 -2.70 -25.85 -11.00
N ALA A 155 -2.79 -25.99 -12.32
CA ALA A 155 -1.82 -26.72 -13.12
C ALA A 155 -0.38 -26.20 -12.95
N LEU A 156 -0.21 -24.89 -12.69
CA LEU A 156 1.10 -24.32 -12.38
C LEU A 156 1.71 -24.93 -11.12
N ILE A 157 0.89 -25.17 -10.08
CA ILE A 157 1.35 -25.74 -8.81
C ILE A 157 1.80 -27.19 -9.03
N THR A 158 1.03 -27.97 -9.77
CA THR A 158 1.39 -29.35 -10.12
C THR A 158 2.73 -29.41 -10.85
N ILE A 159 2.91 -28.55 -11.85
CA ILE A 159 4.16 -28.48 -12.61
C ILE A 159 5.33 -28.03 -11.71
N LEU A 160 5.11 -27.10 -10.79
CA LEU A 160 6.14 -26.69 -9.81
C LEU A 160 6.56 -27.88 -8.94
N LEU A 161 5.61 -28.69 -8.45
CA LEU A 161 5.88 -29.86 -7.64
C LEU A 161 6.63 -30.94 -8.43
N ASP A 162 6.17 -31.23 -9.66
CA ASP A 162 6.79 -32.23 -10.54
C ASP A 162 8.22 -31.90 -10.90
N ASN A 163 8.50 -30.62 -11.25
CA ASN A 163 9.84 -30.21 -11.67
C ASN A 163 10.81 -30.02 -10.49
N THR A 164 10.32 -29.72 -9.30
CA THR A 164 11.17 -29.51 -8.12
C THR A 164 11.32 -30.77 -7.27
N GLY A 165 10.44 -31.76 -7.41
CA GLY A 165 10.38 -32.94 -6.53
C GLY A 165 10.03 -32.59 -5.07
N LYS A 166 9.46 -31.42 -4.82
CA LYS A 166 9.08 -30.96 -3.46
C LYS A 166 7.63 -31.28 -3.17
N THR A 167 7.31 -31.36 -1.87
CA THR A 167 5.93 -31.52 -1.39
C THR A 167 5.31 -30.16 -1.09
N LEU A 168 4.01 -30.05 -1.36
CA LEU A 168 3.26 -28.84 -1.01
C LEU A 168 2.99 -28.81 0.49
N LYS A 169 3.51 -27.78 1.16
CA LYS A 169 3.14 -27.47 2.54
C LYS A 169 1.97 -26.50 2.54
N THR A 170 1.05 -26.63 3.49
CA THR A 170 -0.08 -25.69 3.64
C THR A 170 0.04 -24.97 4.98
N VAL A 171 -0.07 -23.64 4.94
CA VAL A 171 -0.19 -22.79 6.12
C VAL A 171 -1.54 -22.10 6.05
N ASP A 172 -2.35 -22.29 7.07
CA ASP A 172 -3.70 -21.71 7.16
C ASP A 172 -3.67 -20.53 8.13
N MET A 173 -3.66 -19.32 7.57
CA MET A 173 -3.63 -18.09 8.36
C MET A 173 -4.92 -17.86 9.15
N ASP A 174 -6.04 -18.43 8.73
CA ASP A 174 -7.33 -18.25 9.44
C ASP A 174 -7.40 -19.07 10.72
N LYS A 175 -6.56 -20.12 10.85
CA LYS A 175 -6.44 -20.91 12.07
C LYS A 175 -5.46 -20.31 13.09
N MET A 176 -4.68 -19.31 12.72
CA MET A 176 -3.79 -18.60 13.64
C MET A 176 -4.57 -17.69 14.58
N SER A 177 -4.15 -17.58 15.83
CA SER A 177 -4.74 -16.63 16.79
C SER A 177 -4.54 -15.17 16.35
N PRO A 178 -5.40 -14.24 16.78
CA PRO A 178 -5.23 -12.81 16.49
C PRO A 178 -3.86 -12.27 16.93
N GLU A 179 -3.31 -12.78 18.04
CA GLU A 179 -2.00 -12.39 18.53
C GLU A 179 -0.86 -12.87 17.61
N GLU A 180 -0.97 -14.11 17.10
CA GLU A 180 -0.01 -14.67 16.13
C GLU A 180 -0.05 -13.92 14.80
N LYS A 181 -1.23 -13.44 14.38
CA LYS A 181 -1.39 -12.57 13.19
C LYS A 181 -0.99 -11.11 13.46
N GLY A 182 -0.79 -10.72 14.72
CA GLY A 182 -0.56 -9.34 15.12
C GLY A 182 -1.79 -8.44 15.01
N GLU A 183 -2.99 -9.00 15.20
CA GLU A 183 -4.27 -8.30 15.08
C GLU A 183 -4.87 -7.89 16.44
N GLY A 184 -4.20 -8.17 17.58
CA GLY A 184 -4.64 -7.82 18.96
C GLY A 184 -4.70 -6.31 19.28
N ILE A 185 -4.69 -5.47 18.26
CA ILE A 185 -4.64 -4.00 18.34
C ILE A 185 -5.86 -3.38 19.01
N HIS A 186 -7.01 -4.05 18.97
CA HIS A 186 -8.28 -3.51 19.51
C HIS A 186 -8.30 -3.46 21.06
N GLU A 187 -7.48 -4.28 21.71
CA GLU A 187 -7.35 -4.35 23.16
C GLU A 187 -6.30 -3.38 23.71
N ASP A 188 -5.46 -2.82 22.83
CA ASP A 188 -4.38 -1.93 23.22
C ASP A 188 -4.89 -0.53 23.58
N ARG A 189 -4.75 -0.17 24.85
CA ARG A 189 -5.20 1.11 25.39
C ARG A 189 -4.45 2.31 24.77
N PHE A 190 -3.14 2.19 24.57
CA PHE A 190 -2.33 3.30 24.03
C PHE A 190 -2.60 3.52 22.56
N PHE A 191 -2.72 2.45 21.78
CA PHE A 191 -3.10 2.56 20.39
C PHE A 191 -4.46 3.25 20.23
N ASN A 192 -5.45 2.79 20.99
CA ASN A 192 -6.79 3.37 20.98
C ASN A 192 -6.82 4.82 21.44
N LEU A 193 -5.98 5.18 22.43
CA LEU A 193 -5.84 6.56 22.89
C LEU A 193 -5.30 7.47 21.76
N TYR A 194 -4.16 7.11 21.16
CA TYR A 194 -3.58 7.92 20.08
C TYR A 194 -4.49 7.99 18.86
N TYR A 195 -5.17 6.89 18.53
CA TYR A 195 -6.15 6.88 17.43
C TYR A 195 -7.30 7.86 17.69
N LYS A 196 -7.89 7.82 18.89
CA LYS A 196 -8.97 8.74 19.30
C LYS A 196 -8.51 10.20 19.36
N LEU A 197 -7.30 10.45 19.87
CA LEU A 197 -6.72 11.80 19.90
C LEU A 197 -6.57 12.39 18.49
N ASN A 198 -6.12 11.61 17.51
CA ASN A 198 -6.07 12.07 16.11
C ASN A 198 -7.45 12.47 15.59
N ILE A 199 -8.49 11.68 15.86
CA ILE A 199 -9.88 12.02 15.47
C ILE A 199 -10.34 13.31 16.17
N ILE A 200 -10.05 13.46 17.46
CA ILE A 200 -10.42 14.66 18.22
C ILE A 200 -9.72 15.90 17.62
N PHE A 201 -8.42 15.83 17.31
CA PHE A 201 -7.69 16.94 16.72
C PHE A 201 -8.23 17.32 15.33
N LEU A 202 -8.58 16.32 14.50
CA LEU A 202 -9.26 16.57 13.22
C LEU A 202 -10.63 17.24 13.43
N GLY A 203 -11.39 16.78 14.43
CA GLY A 203 -12.67 17.37 14.81
C GLY A 203 -12.52 18.83 15.29
N ILE A 204 -11.50 19.11 16.09
CA ILE A 204 -11.16 20.48 16.54
C ILE A 204 -10.79 21.34 15.32
N PHE A 205 -9.97 20.83 14.39
CA PHE A 205 -9.57 21.58 13.20
C PHE A 205 -10.76 21.88 12.28
N ALA A 206 -11.61 20.89 12.01
CA ALA A 206 -12.83 21.09 11.22
C ALA A 206 -13.81 22.05 11.91
N GLY A 207 -13.99 21.91 13.23
CA GLY A 207 -14.81 22.80 14.04
C GLY A 207 -14.30 24.23 14.05
N TYR A 208 -12.98 24.41 14.15
CA TYR A 208 -12.34 25.72 14.04
C TYR A 208 -12.69 26.41 12.71
N LEU A 209 -12.54 25.68 11.58
CA LEU A 209 -12.88 26.24 10.27
C LEU A 209 -14.38 26.57 10.16
N GLY A 210 -15.26 25.70 10.67
CA GLY A 210 -16.71 25.93 10.63
C GLY A 210 -17.18 27.13 11.48
N ILE A 211 -16.54 27.38 12.62
CA ILE A 211 -16.92 28.45 13.56
C ILE A 211 -16.36 29.80 13.08
N PHE A 212 -15.09 29.85 12.70
CA PHE A 212 -14.41 31.11 12.37
C PHE A 212 -14.60 31.53 10.92
N PHE A 213 -14.96 30.60 10.03
CA PHE A 213 -15.18 30.86 8.59
C PHE A 213 -16.53 30.28 8.13
N PRO A 214 -17.66 30.81 8.63
CA PRO A 214 -18.98 30.33 8.24
C PRO A 214 -19.24 30.58 6.76
N GLY A 215 -19.85 29.61 6.06
CA GLY A 215 -20.10 29.66 4.64
C GLY A 215 -18.85 29.29 3.80
N SER A 216 -18.63 29.96 2.68
CA SER A 216 -17.50 29.74 1.77
C SER A 216 -16.29 30.64 2.08
N GLY A 217 -16.23 31.28 3.25
CA GLY A 217 -15.24 32.29 3.60
C GLY A 217 -13.88 31.74 4.04
N ALA A 218 -13.72 30.43 4.19
CA ALA A 218 -12.43 29.85 4.60
C ALA A 218 -11.35 30.03 3.52
N PRO A 219 -10.16 30.54 3.87
CA PRO A 219 -9.04 30.60 2.95
C PRO A 219 -8.72 29.24 2.35
N LYS A 220 -8.49 29.18 1.05
CA LYS A 220 -8.21 27.91 0.31
C LYS A 220 -7.05 27.13 0.96
N PHE A 221 -6.04 27.84 1.47
CA PHE A 221 -4.90 27.25 2.16
C PHE A 221 -5.33 26.47 3.43
N LEU A 222 -6.25 26.98 4.24
CA LEU A 222 -6.72 26.33 5.45
C LEU A 222 -7.54 25.07 5.14
N ILE A 223 -8.35 25.12 4.09
CA ILE A 223 -9.08 23.95 3.59
C ILE A 223 -8.09 22.87 3.13
N LEU A 224 -7.04 23.26 2.41
CA LEU A 224 -5.99 22.35 1.98
C LEU A 224 -5.29 21.68 3.17
N LEU A 225 -4.95 22.43 4.23
CA LEU A 225 -4.34 21.86 5.44
C LEU A 225 -5.26 20.83 6.12
N LEU A 226 -6.56 21.08 6.19
CA LEU A 226 -7.51 20.13 6.74
C LEU A 226 -7.58 18.85 5.88
N VAL A 227 -7.63 18.98 4.57
CA VAL A 227 -7.63 17.83 3.64
C VAL A 227 -6.34 17.01 3.80
N LEU A 228 -5.19 17.67 3.89
CA LEU A 228 -3.91 17.00 4.14
C LEU A 228 -3.88 16.29 5.50
N ALA A 229 -4.43 16.91 6.56
CA ALA A 229 -4.52 16.29 7.88
C ALA A 229 -5.37 15.03 7.87
N ILE A 230 -6.52 15.04 7.17
CA ILE A 230 -7.40 13.88 7.01
C ILE A 230 -6.67 12.78 6.22
N ALA A 231 -6.04 13.12 5.11
CA ALA A 231 -5.27 12.17 4.29
C ALA A 231 -4.13 11.53 5.11
N LEU A 232 -3.39 12.33 5.86
CA LEU A 232 -2.32 11.87 6.74
C LEU A 232 -2.84 10.93 7.84
N PHE A 233 -3.98 11.25 8.46
CA PHE A 233 -4.60 10.39 9.45
C PHE A 233 -4.99 9.03 8.86
N ILE A 234 -5.65 9.00 7.70
CA ILE A 234 -6.04 7.75 7.03
C ILE A 234 -4.79 6.91 6.71
N PHE A 235 -3.74 7.54 6.18
CA PHE A 235 -2.48 6.89 5.87
C PHE A 235 -1.80 6.32 7.12
N ASN A 236 -1.65 7.13 8.16
CA ASN A 236 -1.01 6.73 9.41
C ASN A 236 -1.80 5.65 10.15
N ALA A 237 -3.11 5.76 10.24
CA ALA A 237 -3.97 4.78 10.90
C ALA A 237 -3.91 3.41 10.18
N SER A 238 -3.91 3.42 8.84
CA SER A 238 -3.79 2.20 8.03
C SER A 238 -2.42 1.54 8.22
N ASN A 239 -1.33 2.32 8.18
CA ASN A 239 0.02 1.79 8.34
C ASN A 239 0.32 1.37 9.77
N ALA A 240 -0.14 2.12 10.78
CA ALA A 240 0.03 1.78 12.18
C ALA A 240 -0.60 0.41 12.52
N LYS A 241 -1.81 0.12 12.01
CA LYS A 241 -2.46 -1.19 12.17
C LYS A 241 -1.59 -2.33 11.63
N LYS A 242 -0.98 -2.13 10.47
CA LYS A 242 -0.12 -3.15 9.85
C LYS A 242 1.24 -3.26 10.54
N LEU A 243 1.79 -2.15 11.01
CA LEU A 243 3.08 -2.10 11.69
C LEU A 243 3.02 -2.71 13.09
N TYR A 244 1.85 -2.64 13.74
CA TYR A 244 1.62 -3.16 15.10
C TYR A 244 2.03 -4.63 15.25
N GLN A 245 1.83 -5.45 14.22
CA GLN A 245 2.21 -6.86 14.22
C GLN A 245 3.72 -7.10 14.46
N PHE A 246 4.57 -6.11 14.15
CA PHE A 246 6.03 -6.20 14.31
C PHE A 246 6.53 -5.33 15.46
N SER A 247 5.92 -4.18 15.65
CA SER A 247 6.32 -3.20 16.65
C SER A 247 5.12 -2.35 17.09
N TYR A 248 4.64 -2.62 18.29
CA TYR A 248 3.62 -1.78 18.92
C TYR A 248 4.12 -0.33 19.11
N GLN A 249 5.42 -0.16 19.48
CA GLN A 249 6.03 1.15 19.63
C GLN A 249 6.06 1.91 18.29
N GLY A 250 6.44 1.24 17.19
CA GLY A 250 6.42 1.82 15.85
C GLY A 250 5.01 2.28 15.43
N ALA A 251 3.98 1.51 15.77
CA ALA A 251 2.60 1.88 15.53
C ALA A 251 2.18 3.13 16.31
N TYR A 252 2.59 3.23 17.60
CA TYR A 252 2.31 4.42 18.41
C TYR A 252 3.01 5.66 17.87
N ILE A 253 4.29 5.55 17.50
CA ILE A 253 5.06 6.65 16.91
C ILE A 253 4.40 7.12 15.61
N THR A 254 3.93 6.22 14.77
CA THR A 254 3.23 6.57 13.52
C THR A 254 1.97 7.42 13.79
N LEU A 255 1.15 7.02 14.77
CA LEU A 255 -0.03 7.78 15.17
C LEU A 255 0.34 9.11 15.86
N LEU A 256 1.41 9.12 16.65
CA LEU A 256 1.90 10.33 17.31
C LEU A 256 2.40 11.37 16.30
N ILE A 257 3.11 10.95 15.27
CA ILE A 257 3.53 11.83 14.15
C ILE A 257 2.30 12.49 13.51
N GLY A 258 1.24 11.72 13.24
CA GLY A 258 -0.01 12.26 12.71
C GLY A 258 -0.62 13.33 13.61
N LEU A 259 -0.64 13.09 14.92
CA LEU A 259 -1.15 14.02 15.92
C LEU A 259 -0.33 15.32 15.93
N VAL A 260 1.01 15.21 15.97
CA VAL A 260 1.92 16.38 15.98
C VAL A 260 1.76 17.22 14.71
N VAL A 261 1.71 16.58 13.54
CA VAL A 261 1.56 17.31 12.27
C VAL A 261 0.19 17.99 12.19
N THR A 262 -0.89 17.31 12.59
CA THR A 262 -2.22 17.93 12.66
C THR A 262 -2.24 19.11 13.65
N GLY A 263 -1.56 18.99 14.80
CA GLY A 263 -1.37 20.09 15.74
C GLY A 263 -0.64 21.30 15.14
N ILE A 264 0.43 21.04 14.37
CA ILE A 264 1.15 22.09 13.64
C ILE A 264 0.23 22.77 12.61
N PHE A 265 -0.59 22.01 11.87
CA PHE A 265 -1.54 22.58 10.91
C PHE A 265 -2.58 23.47 11.60
N ILE A 266 -3.07 23.11 12.77
CA ILE A 266 -3.97 23.94 13.58
C ILE A 266 -3.27 25.24 13.98
N ILE A 267 -2.04 25.16 14.49
CA ILE A 267 -1.27 26.35 14.90
C ILE A 267 -1.03 27.29 13.71
N LEU A 268 -0.63 26.73 12.56
CA LEU A 268 -0.45 27.51 11.33
C LEU A 268 -1.75 28.16 10.85
N SER A 269 -2.89 27.46 11.06
CA SER A 269 -4.21 28.00 10.70
C SER A 269 -4.62 29.17 11.59
N ILE A 270 -4.28 29.13 12.86
CA ILE A 270 -4.54 30.22 13.81
C ILE A 270 -3.59 31.40 13.55
N SER A 271 -2.32 31.13 13.31
CA SER A 271 -1.32 32.18 13.05
C SER A 271 -1.49 32.85 11.67
N GLY A 272 -1.99 32.12 10.67
CA GLY A 272 -2.26 32.66 9.33
C GLY A 272 -3.40 33.68 9.25
N ILE A 273 -4.22 33.80 10.31
CA ILE A 273 -5.22 34.88 10.42
C ILE A 273 -4.56 36.22 10.78
N SER A 274 -3.34 36.18 11.33
CA SER A 274 -2.60 37.37 11.77
C SER A 274 -1.63 37.91 10.70
N LEU A 275 -1.55 37.29 9.53
CA LEU A 275 -0.78 37.73 8.37
C LEU A 275 -1.70 38.19 7.24
#